data_6d64b47968c159f1172591941f334f66
#
_entry.id   6d64b47968c159f1172591941f334f66
#
_cell.length_a   1.000
_cell.length_b   1.000
_cell.length_c   1.000
_cell.angle_alpha   90.00
_cell.angle_beta   90.00
_cell.angle_gamma   90.00
#
_symmetry.space_group_name_H-M   'P 1'
#
loop_
_entity.id
_entity.type
_entity.pdbx_description
1 polymer ?
#
loop_
_entity_poly.entity_id
_entity_poly.type
_entity_poly.pdbx_seq_one_letter_code
_entity_poly.pdbx_strand_id
1 'polypeptide(L)'
;DIYTTGLPASCENLLWQFATIIISRVHLSYGTNSYAAYQLGLQAAGVCDMLSVGFITASTTLAARAIGQRDDALYKMYFKQLIRISMTISIFTCAVLFFCPRFLMGLLTDKQDLIEIGMKYVFIMGFAQIPQNLSKIFNGTIRAAGHKYTPMIISFTGIWLVRVVLCCLSGWVFHWDIIALWWAIALD
;
A
#
# COMPACT_ATOMS: atom_id res chain seq x y z
N ASP A 1 -20.50 10.54 17.81
CA ASP A 1 -19.09 10.78 17.43
C ASP A 1 -18.39 9.54 16.85
N ILE A 2 -18.73 8.32 17.35
CA ILE A 2 -18.15 7.06 16.81
C ILE A 2 -18.60 6.85 15.36
N TYR A 3 -19.86 7.10 15.04
CA TYR A 3 -20.39 6.98 13.68
C TYR A 3 -19.75 7.96 12.70
N THR A 4 -19.51 9.20 13.10
CA THR A 4 -18.91 10.23 12.24
C THR A 4 -17.45 9.97 11.89
N THR A 5 -16.76 9.13 12.66
CA THR A 5 -15.37 8.74 12.41
C THR A 5 -15.28 7.35 11.77
N GLY A 6 -16.14 6.42 12.17
CA GLY A 6 -16.15 5.05 11.65
C GLY A 6 -16.71 4.94 10.24
N LEU A 7 -17.74 5.72 9.91
CA LEU A 7 -18.42 5.64 8.63
C LEU A 7 -17.51 6.02 7.43
N PRO A 8 -16.73 7.11 7.47
CA PRO A 8 -15.76 7.41 6.41
C PRO A 8 -14.70 6.32 6.23
N ALA A 9 -14.19 5.76 7.34
CA ALA A 9 -13.20 4.67 7.27
C ALA A 9 -13.78 3.38 6.68
N SER A 10 -15.04 3.07 7.00
CA SER A 10 -15.74 1.93 6.41
C SER A 10 -16.00 2.13 4.92
N CYS A 11 -16.41 3.33 4.51
CA CYS A 11 -16.57 3.68 3.09
C CYS A 11 -15.24 3.57 2.33
N GLU A 12 -14.14 4.04 2.91
CA GLU A 12 -12.80 3.90 2.32
C GLU A 12 -12.45 2.43 2.09
N ASN A 13 -12.69 1.56 3.08
CA ASN A 13 -12.46 0.12 2.93
C ASN A 13 -13.35 -0.53 1.86
N LEU A 14 -14.62 -0.16 1.79
CA LEU A 14 -15.53 -0.66 0.75
C LEU A 14 -15.07 -0.25 -0.65
N LEU A 15 -14.73 1.03 -0.83
CA LEU A 15 -14.20 1.54 -2.10
C LEU A 15 -12.92 0.81 -2.52
N TRP A 16 -12.05 0.51 -1.56
CA TRP A 16 -10.82 -0.27 -1.80
C TRP A 16 -11.14 -1.70 -2.24
N GLN A 17 -12.12 -2.36 -1.59
CA GLN A 17 -12.54 -3.72 -1.97
C GLN A 17 -13.17 -3.75 -3.37
N PHE A 18 -14.01 -2.79 -3.74
CA PHE A 18 -14.55 -2.70 -5.08
C PHE A 18 -13.46 -2.50 -6.14
N ALA A 19 -12.51 -1.59 -5.89
CA ALA A 19 -11.37 -1.40 -6.78
C ALA A 19 -10.56 -2.68 -6.95
N THR A 20 -10.32 -3.42 -5.87
CA THR A 20 -9.60 -4.70 -5.90
C THR A 20 -10.32 -5.75 -6.76
N ILE A 21 -11.65 -5.80 -6.71
CA ILE A 21 -12.45 -6.72 -7.57
C ILE A 21 -12.25 -6.39 -9.04
N ILE A 22 -12.30 -5.11 -9.42
CA ILE A 22 -12.10 -4.67 -10.80
C ILE A 22 -10.67 -5.00 -11.27
N ILE A 23 -9.67 -4.69 -10.46
CA ILE A 23 -8.26 -4.99 -10.75
C ILE A 23 -8.04 -6.50 -10.90
N SER A 24 -8.66 -7.32 -10.04
CA SER A 24 -8.60 -8.78 -10.14
C SER A 24 -9.18 -9.30 -11.46
N ARG A 25 -10.25 -8.70 -11.96
CA ARG A 25 -10.82 -9.04 -13.27
C ARG A 25 -9.85 -8.72 -14.40
N VAL A 26 -9.19 -7.57 -14.34
CA VAL A 26 -8.17 -7.20 -15.33
C VAL A 26 -6.98 -8.17 -15.29
N HIS A 27 -6.49 -8.55 -14.10
CA HIS A 27 -5.41 -9.54 -13.99
C HIS A 27 -5.80 -10.91 -14.53
N LEU A 28 -7.05 -11.32 -14.34
CA LEU A 28 -7.54 -12.61 -14.83
C LEU A 28 -7.54 -12.66 -16.37
N SER A 29 -7.69 -11.53 -17.05
CA SER A 29 -7.63 -11.49 -18.52
C SER A 29 -6.24 -11.79 -19.08
N TYR A 30 -5.18 -11.64 -18.26
CA TYR A 30 -3.79 -12.01 -18.61
C TYR A 30 -3.47 -13.50 -18.34
N GLY A 31 -4.45 -14.25 -17.82
CA GLY A 31 -4.32 -15.68 -17.55
C GLY A 31 -4.28 -16.02 -16.05
N THR A 32 -4.74 -17.23 -15.72
CA THR A 32 -4.85 -17.71 -14.34
C THR A 32 -3.51 -17.80 -13.61
N ASN A 33 -2.43 -18.18 -14.30
CA ASN A 33 -1.10 -18.27 -13.72
C ASN A 33 -0.56 -16.89 -13.32
N SER A 34 -0.77 -15.89 -14.17
CA SER A 34 -0.38 -14.50 -13.90
C SER A 34 -1.13 -13.92 -12.71
N TYR A 35 -2.42 -14.20 -12.60
CA TYR A 35 -3.24 -13.81 -11.45
C TYR A 35 -2.80 -14.51 -10.16
N ALA A 36 -2.51 -15.82 -10.22
CA ALA A 36 -2.02 -16.57 -9.08
C ALA A 36 -0.66 -16.03 -8.59
N ALA A 37 0.28 -15.73 -9.50
CA ALA A 37 1.56 -15.13 -9.17
C ALA A 37 1.42 -13.73 -8.53
N TYR A 38 0.47 -12.92 -9.04
CA TYR A 38 0.12 -11.62 -8.45
C TYR A 38 -0.39 -11.77 -7.01
N GLN A 39 -1.32 -12.68 -6.76
CA GLN A 39 -1.87 -12.93 -5.43
C GLN A 39 -0.82 -13.42 -4.43
N LEU A 40 0.07 -14.31 -4.85
CA LEU A 40 1.19 -14.76 -4.04
C LEU A 40 2.18 -13.63 -3.76
N GLY A 41 2.46 -12.79 -4.76
CA GLY A 41 3.31 -11.61 -4.61
C GLY A 41 2.71 -10.58 -3.64
N LEU A 42 1.38 -10.37 -3.68
CA LEU A 42 0.67 -9.55 -2.70
C LEU A 42 0.84 -10.08 -1.28
N GLN A 43 0.74 -11.39 -1.08
CA GLN A 43 0.94 -12.00 0.23
C GLN A 43 2.39 -11.87 0.71
N ALA A 44 3.37 -12.07 -0.19
CA ALA A 44 4.78 -11.88 0.12
C ALA A 44 5.09 -10.44 0.54
N ALA A 45 4.59 -9.46 -0.20
CA ALA A 45 4.71 -8.03 0.16
C ALA A 45 3.95 -7.71 1.45
N GLY A 46 2.79 -8.32 1.67
CA GLY A 46 1.94 -8.15 2.84
C GLY A 46 2.63 -8.53 4.16
N VAL A 47 3.51 -9.53 4.16
CA VAL A 47 4.32 -9.88 5.34
C VAL A 47 5.22 -8.69 5.75
N CYS A 48 5.85 -8.04 4.78
CA CYS A 48 6.64 -6.83 5.03
C CYS A 48 5.75 -5.64 5.44
N ASP A 49 4.54 -5.57 4.90
CA ASP A 49 3.57 -4.50 5.19
C ASP A 49 3.00 -4.57 6.60
N MET A 50 2.91 -5.73 7.21
CA MET A 50 2.47 -5.90 8.60
C MET A 50 3.31 -5.07 9.59
N LEU A 51 4.62 -4.96 9.36
CA LEU A 51 5.49 -4.11 10.15
C LEU A 51 5.11 -2.62 10.02
N SER A 52 4.58 -2.24 8.88
CA SER A 52 4.23 -0.85 8.54
C SER A 52 2.85 -0.42 9.05
N VAL A 53 1.93 -1.36 9.29
CA VAL A 53 0.57 -1.06 9.82
C VAL A 53 0.65 -0.40 11.19
N GLY A 54 1.62 -0.80 12.02
CA GLY A 54 1.87 -0.18 13.31
C GLY A 54 2.15 1.32 13.24
N PHE A 55 2.72 1.80 12.12
CA PHE A 55 3.02 3.23 11.96
C PHE A 55 1.78 4.11 11.84
N ILE A 56 0.71 3.63 11.21
CA ILE A 56 -0.55 4.37 11.14
C ILE A 56 -1.10 4.62 12.56
N THR A 57 -1.13 3.56 13.36
CA THR A 57 -1.63 3.64 14.74
C THR A 57 -0.73 4.51 15.60
N ALA A 58 0.58 4.32 15.53
CA ALA A 58 1.56 5.11 16.29
C ALA A 58 1.49 6.60 15.90
N SER A 59 1.46 6.92 14.60
CA SER A 59 1.40 8.30 14.12
C SER A 59 0.10 8.98 14.53
N THR A 60 -1.03 8.29 14.43
CA THR A 60 -2.32 8.84 14.88
C THR A 60 -2.32 9.12 16.38
N THR A 61 -1.82 8.17 17.19
CA THR A 61 -1.83 8.29 18.66
C THR A 61 -0.88 9.38 19.14
N LEU A 62 0.35 9.40 18.65
CA LEU A 62 1.36 10.38 19.07
C LEU A 62 1.02 11.79 18.58
N ALA A 63 0.51 11.92 17.36
CA ALA A 63 0.05 13.21 16.85
C ALA A 63 -1.15 13.72 17.63
N ALA A 64 -2.15 12.88 17.93
CA ALA A 64 -3.32 13.26 18.72
C ALA A 64 -2.92 13.70 20.13
N ARG A 65 -1.94 13.03 20.75
CA ARG A 65 -1.41 13.41 22.06
C ARG A 65 -0.75 14.80 22.03
N ALA A 66 0.12 15.05 21.07
CA ALA A 66 0.80 16.35 20.95
C ALA A 66 -0.18 17.49 20.65
N ILE A 67 -1.16 17.26 19.78
CA ILE A 67 -2.23 18.24 19.46
C ILE A 67 -3.09 18.52 20.70
N GLY A 68 -3.43 17.46 21.47
CA GLY A 68 -4.21 17.62 22.71
C GLY A 68 -3.48 18.42 23.79
N GLN A 69 -2.15 18.36 23.83
CA GLN A 69 -1.31 19.13 24.73
C GLN A 69 -1.01 20.55 24.21
N ARG A 70 -1.40 20.89 22.98
CA ARG A 70 -1.08 22.14 22.28
C ARG A 70 0.42 22.45 22.25
N ASP A 71 1.24 21.40 22.13
CA ASP A 71 2.70 21.51 22.09
C ASP A 71 3.22 21.23 20.68
N ASP A 72 3.47 22.30 19.93
CA ASP A 72 3.98 22.21 18.56
C ASP A 72 5.41 21.65 18.50
N ALA A 73 6.21 21.85 19.54
CA ALA A 73 7.58 21.31 19.61
C ALA A 73 7.53 19.78 19.75
N LEU A 74 6.66 19.29 20.63
CA LEU A 74 6.41 17.88 20.83
C LEU A 74 5.87 17.20 19.55
N TYR A 75 4.94 17.87 18.86
CA TYR A 75 4.41 17.38 17.59
C TYR A 75 5.52 17.21 16.54
N LYS A 76 6.35 18.24 16.33
CA LYS A 76 7.47 18.20 15.37
C LYS A 76 8.49 17.12 15.74
N MET A 77 8.76 16.94 17.03
CA MET A 77 9.67 15.90 17.51
C MET A 77 9.14 14.50 17.18
N TYR A 78 7.88 14.20 17.54
CA TYR A 78 7.27 12.90 17.25
C TYR A 78 7.19 12.64 15.75
N PHE A 79 6.77 13.62 14.95
CA PHE A 79 6.69 13.49 13.51
C PHE A 79 8.04 13.18 12.88
N LYS A 80 9.11 13.89 13.30
CA LYS A 80 10.47 13.63 12.82
C LYS A 80 10.98 12.25 13.21
N GLN A 81 10.68 11.79 14.42
CA GLN A 81 11.06 10.45 14.88
C GLN A 81 10.29 9.36 14.10
N LEU A 82 8.99 9.53 13.90
CA LEU A 82 8.16 8.59 13.13
C LEU A 82 8.68 8.45 11.70
N ILE A 83 8.98 9.57 11.03
CA ILE A 83 9.56 9.53 9.68
C ILE A 83 10.89 8.79 9.68
N ARG A 84 11.78 9.08 10.65
CA ARG A 84 13.09 8.42 10.71
C ARG A 84 12.97 6.91 10.90
N ILE A 85 12.13 6.46 11.83
CA ILE A 85 11.92 5.03 12.11
C ILE A 85 11.27 4.36 10.89
N SER A 86 10.25 4.99 10.31
CA SER A 86 9.58 4.47 9.12
C SER A 86 10.54 4.35 7.93
N MET A 87 11.39 5.35 7.68
CA MET A 87 12.40 5.27 6.63
C MET A 87 13.39 4.14 6.86
N THR A 88 13.85 3.95 8.09
CA THR A 88 14.75 2.84 8.43
C THR A 88 14.10 1.49 8.15
N ILE A 89 12.86 1.29 8.58
CA ILE A 89 12.12 0.03 8.35
C ILE A 89 11.77 -0.12 6.87
N SER A 90 11.41 0.96 6.17
CA SER A 90 11.14 0.91 4.73
C SER A 90 12.36 0.52 3.92
N ILE A 91 13.54 1.03 4.28
CA ILE A 91 14.80 0.63 3.64
C ILE A 91 15.09 -0.85 3.92
N PHE A 92 14.88 -1.31 5.15
CA PHE A 92 15.05 -2.71 5.51
C PHE A 92 14.08 -3.62 4.74
N THR A 93 12.79 -3.31 4.72
CA THR A 93 11.79 -4.10 3.97
C THR A 93 12.04 -4.05 2.46
N CYS A 94 12.44 -2.90 1.93
CA CYS A 94 12.87 -2.76 0.56
C CYS A 94 14.06 -3.67 0.25
N ALA A 95 15.09 -3.68 1.09
CA ALA A 95 16.24 -4.56 0.93
C ALA A 95 15.83 -6.05 0.96
N VAL A 96 14.94 -6.45 1.86
CA VAL A 96 14.42 -7.83 1.91
C VAL A 96 13.69 -8.21 0.62
N LEU A 97 12.82 -7.32 0.10
CA LEU A 97 12.08 -7.57 -1.14
C LEU A 97 13.01 -7.59 -2.38
N PHE A 98 14.13 -6.86 -2.35
CA PHE A 98 15.11 -6.84 -3.44
C PHE A 98 16.07 -8.03 -3.41
N PHE A 99 16.60 -8.37 -2.24
CA PHE A 99 17.64 -9.39 -2.12
C PHE A 99 17.09 -10.80 -1.93
N CYS A 100 15.88 -10.94 -1.37
CA CYS A 100 15.29 -12.23 -1.03
C CYS A 100 13.91 -12.49 -1.66
N PRO A 101 13.59 -12.02 -2.89
CA PRO A 101 12.26 -12.22 -3.47
C PRO A 101 11.98 -13.71 -3.73
N ARG A 102 13.00 -14.46 -4.15
CA ARG A 102 12.89 -15.91 -4.39
C ARG A 102 12.60 -16.70 -3.12
N PHE A 103 13.22 -16.33 -2.01
CA PHE A 103 12.99 -16.95 -0.71
C PHE A 103 11.55 -16.69 -0.24
N LEU A 104 11.08 -15.44 -0.32
CA LEU A 104 9.72 -15.07 0.06
C LEU A 104 8.66 -15.78 -0.79
N MET A 105 8.86 -15.85 -2.09
CA MET A 105 7.96 -16.57 -2.98
C MET A 105 8.01 -18.09 -2.76
N GLY A 106 9.21 -18.66 -2.51
CA GLY A 106 9.40 -20.07 -2.21
C GLY A 106 8.77 -20.54 -0.90
N LEU A 107 8.53 -19.63 0.07
CA LEU A 107 7.74 -19.94 1.27
C LEU A 107 6.24 -20.10 0.98
N LEU A 108 5.75 -19.52 -0.13
CA LEU A 108 4.33 -19.49 -0.47
C LEU A 108 3.95 -20.51 -1.54
N THR A 109 4.89 -20.93 -2.39
CA THR A 109 4.64 -21.89 -3.47
C THR A 109 5.89 -22.61 -3.92
N ASP A 110 5.72 -23.89 -4.29
CA ASP A 110 6.79 -24.74 -4.86
C ASP A 110 6.84 -24.66 -6.41
N LYS A 111 5.86 -23.99 -7.05
CA LYS A 111 5.78 -23.91 -8.51
C LYS A 111 6.76 -22.87 -9.04
N GLN A 112 7.79 -23.31 -9.76
CA GLN A 112 8.86 -22.45 -10.31
C GLN A 112 8.30 -21.35 -11.24
N ASP A 113 7.32 -21.66 -12.09
CA ASP A 113 6.70 -20.69 -13.00
C ASP A 113 6.07 -19.52 -12.26
N LEU A 114 5.37 -19.80 -11.13
CA LEU A 114 4.75 -18.77 -10.30
C LEU A 114 5.79 -17.95 -9.52
N ILE A 115 6.90 -18.59 -9.12
CA ILE A 115 8.01 -17.92 -8.45
C ILE A 115 8.65 -16.89 -9.39
N GLU A 116 8.94 -17.27 -10.64
CA GLU A 116 9.58 -16.38 -11.62
C GLU A 116 8.73 -15.16 -11.95
N ILE A 117 7.43 -15.37 -12.14
CA ILE A 117 6.49 -14.26 -12.42
C ILE A 117 6.32 -13.40 -11.18
N GLY A 118 6.11 -14.01 -10.01
CA GLY A 118 5.87 -13.30 -8.75
C GLY A 118 7.08 -12.51 -8.26
N MET A 119 8.32 -12.97 -8.53
CA MET A 119 9.53 -12.21 -8.20
C MET A 119 9.56 -10.84 -8.87
N LYS A 120 9.11 -10.74 -10.13
CA LYS A 120 9.03 -9.45 -10.85
C LYS A 120 8.07 -8.48 -10.15
N TYR A 121 6.94 -8.99 -9.68
CA TYR A 121 5.97 -8.21 -8.92
C TYR A 121 6.54 -7.73 -7.58
N VAL A 122 7.14 -8.65 -6.80
CA VAL A 122 7.74 -8.34 -5.50
C VAL A 122 8.86 -7.31 -5.65
N PHE A 123 9.66 -7.39 -6.70
CA PHE A 123 10.70 -6.41 -7.01
C PHE A 123 10.13 -5.01 -7.26
N ILE A 124 9.06 -4.90 -8.06
CA ILE A 124 8.38 -3.62 -8.32
C ILE A 124 7.79 -3.05 -7.03
N MET A 125 7.16 -3.90 -6.20
CA MET A 125 6.61 -3.49 -4.92
C MET A 125 7.68 -3.03 -3.92
N GLY A 126 8.91 -3.53 -4.02
CA GLY A 126 10.05 -3.06 -3.24
C GLY A 126 10.30 -1.55 -3.41
N PHE A 127 10.18 -1.02 -4.62
CA PHE A 127 10.27 0.43 -4.87
C PHE A 127 9.11 1.21 -4.27
N ALA A 128 7.91 0.66 -4.32
CA ALA A 128 6.71 1.32 -3.81
C ALA A 128 6.66 1.38 -2.26
N GLN A 129 7.43 0.56 -1.56
CA GLN A 129 7.40 0.49 -0.08
C GLN A 129 7.74 1.81 0.60
N ILE A 130 8.72 2.55 0.09
CA ILE A 130 9.16 3.81 0.70
C ILE A 130 8.06 4.87 0.65
N PRO A 131 7.50 5.23 -0.53
CA PRO A 131 6.43 6.22 -0.60
C PRO A 131 5.15 5.74 0.09
N GLN A 132 4.80 4.45 0.02
CA GLN A 132 3.63 3.90 0.71
C GLN A 132 3.73 4.05 2.23
N ASN A 133 4.87 3.72 2.84
CA ASN A 133 5.05 3.87 4.28
C ASN A 133 5.03 5.33 4.73
N LEU A 134 5.57 6.23 3.91
CA LEU A 134 5.51 7.66 4.16
C LEU A 134 4.05 8.16 4.10
N SER A 135 3.28 7.74 3.11
CA SER A 135 1.85 8.04 2.98
C SER A 135 1.05 7.57 4.20
N LYS A 136 1.36 6.39 4.75
CA LYS A 136 0.71 5.88 5.97
C LYS A 136 0.91 6.82 7.18
N ILE A 137 2.10 7.38 7.36
CA ILE A 137 2.38 8.36 8.43
C ILE A 137 1.59 9.65 8.21
N PHE A 138 1.61 10.21 6.99
CA PHE A 138 0.86 11.42 6.67
C PHE A 138 -0.65 11.22 6.89
N ASN A 139 -1.21 10.11 6.42
CA ASN A 139 -2.61 9.77 6.65
C ASN A 139 -2.94 9.66 8.15
N GLY A 140 -2.08 9.04 8.95
CA GLY A 140 -2.26 8.95 10.39
C GLY A 140 -2.25 10.32 11.08
N THR A 141 -1.34 11.21 10.71
CA THR A 141 -1.23 12.56 11.26
C THR A 141 -2.40 13.48 10.84
N ILE A 142 -2.85 13.39 9.60
CA ILE A 142 -4.01 14.14 9.09
C ILE A 142 -5.29 13.72 9.82
N ARG A 143 -5.47 12.42 10.07
CA ARG A 143 -6.60 11.92 10.87
C ARG A 143 -6.55 12.44 12.30
N ALA A 144 -5.36 12.47 12.92
CA ALA A 144 -5.17 13.01 14.27
C ALA A 144 -5.48 14.51 14.36
N ALA A 145 -5.21 15.29 13.30
CA ALA A 145 -5.53 16.70 13.19
C ALA A 145 -7.05 16.99 13.03
N GLY A 146 -7.89 15.96 13.00
CA GLY A 146 -9.34 16.09 12.89
C GLY A 146 -9.90 16.15 11.47
N HIS A 147 -9.04 16.10 10.45
CA HIS A 147 -9.44 16.08 9.05
C HIS A 147 -9.82 14.65 8.60
N LYS A 148 -11.00 14.19 9.00
CA LYS A 148 -11.46 12.80 8.82
C LYS A 148 -11.72 12.43 7.35
N TYR A 149 -12.15 13.39 6.55
CA TYR A 149 -12.53 13.19 5.13
C TYR A 149 -11.35 13.32 4.18
N THR A 150 -10.30 14.05 4.54
CA THR A 150 -9.15 14.32 3.67
C THR A 150 -8.43 13.02 3.24
N PRO A 151 -8.08 12.07 4.12
CA PRO A 151 -7.49 10.81 3.72
C PRO A 151 -8.41 9.98 2.81
N MET A 152 -9.73 9.99 3.07
CA MET A 152 -10.71 9.31 2.25
C MET A 152 -10.74 9.85 0.82
N ILE A 153 -10.73 11.18 0.65
CA ILE A 153 -10.73 11.82 -0.67
C ILE A 153 -9.43 11.53 -1.42
N ILE A 154 -8.28 11.59 -0.74
CA ILE A 154 -6.97 11.29 -1.32
C ILE A 154 -6.93 9.82 -1.77
N SER A 155 -7.32 8.88 -0.90
CA SER A 155 -7.37 7.45 -1.22
C SER A 155 -8.35 7.16 -2.36
N PHE A 156 -9.51 7.80 -2.38
CA PHE A 156 -10.48 7.66 -3.47
C PHE A 156 -9.88 8.12 -4.80
N THR A 157 -9.25 9.29 -4.82
CA THR A 157 -8.65 9.86 -6.03
C THR A 157 -7.50 8.98 -6.53
N GLY A 158 -6.60 8.54 -5.67
CA GLY A 158 -5.50 7.64 -6.01
C GLY A 158 -6.01 6.31 -6.56
N ILE A 159 -6.82 5.61 -5.79
CA ILE A 159 -7.29 4.26 -6.16
C ILE A 159 -8.16 4.29 -7.42
N TRP A 160 -9.15 5.19 -7.48
CA TRP A 160 -10.12 5.18 -8.57
C TRP A 160 -9.65 5.92 -9.83
N LEU A 161 -9.06 7.11 -9.70
CA LEU A 161 -8.61 7.89 -10.86
C LEU A 161 -7.25 7.41 -11.40
N VAL A 162 -6.34 6.98 -10.52
CA VAL A 162 -5.01 6.54 -10.96
C VAL A 162 -5.01 5.04 -11.17
N ARG A 163 -5.15 4.26 -10.12
CA ARG A 163 -4.99 2.80 -10.18
C ARG A 163 -6.01 2.11 -11.09
N VAL A 164 -7.31 2.32 -10.87
CA VAL A 164 -8.37 1.65 -11.66
C VAL A 164 -8.34 2.09 -13.10
N VAL A 165 -8.19 3.40 -13.36
CA VAL A 165 -8.13 3.92 -14.75
C VAL A 165 -6.90 3.39 -15.48
N LEU A 166 -5.71 3.46 -14.86
CA LEU A 166 -4.49 2.95 -15.48
C LEU A 166 -4.55 1.43 -15.70
N CYS A 167 -5.10 0.66 -14.75
CA CYS A 167 -5.28 -0.77 -14.92
C CYS A 167 -6.27 -1.10 -16.04
N CYS A 168 -7.38 -0.39 -16.15
CA CYS A 168 -8.34 -0.61 -17.24
C CYS A 168 -7.77 -0.20 -18.60
N LEU A 169 -7.07 0.93 -18.67
CA LEU A 169 -6.42 1.37 -19.90
C LEU A 169 -5.32 0.39 -20.36
N SER A 170 -4.47 -0.06 -19.43
CA SER A 170 -3.40 -1.00 -19.75
C SER A 170 -3.93 -2.37 -20.16
N GLY A 171 -4.99 -2.87 -19.51
CA GLY A 171 -5.53 -4.18 -19.77
C GLY A 171 -6.50 -4.26 -20.95
N TRP A 172 -7.38 -3.27 -21.13
CA TRP A 172 -8.46 -3.33 -22.13
C TRP A 172 -8.22 -2.51 -23.38
N VAL A 173 -7.47 -1.39 -23.26
CA VAL A 173 -7.27 -0.49 -24.40
C VAL A 173 -5.94 -0.76 -25.08
N PHE A 174 -4.85 -0.82 -24.32
CA PHE A 174 -3.50 -0.93 -24.89
C PHE A 174 -2.95 -2.36 -24.92
N HIS A 175 -3.58 -3.31 -24.24
CA HIS A 175 -3.09 -4.70 -24.12
C HIS A 175 -1.59 -4.75 -23.76
N TRP A 176 -1.16 -3.88 -22.85
CA TRP A 176 0.24 -3.81 -22.41
C TRP A 176 0.61 -5.08 -21.65
N ASP A 177 1.92 -5.33 -21.54
CA ASP A 177 2.44 -6.46 -20.79
C ASP A 177 2.05 -6.33 -19.30
N ILE A 178 1.89 -7.46 -18.61
CA ILE A 178 1.51 -7.52 -17.20
C ILE A 178 2.46 -6.71 -16.29
N ILE A 179 3.72 -6.55 -16.71
CA ILE A 179 4.72 -5.75 -16.01
C ILE A 179 4.31 -4.26 -15.99
N ALA A 180 3.78 -3.74 -17.09
CA ALA A 180 3.30 -2.36 -17.14
C ALA A 180 2.09 -2.13 -16.22
N LEU A 181 1.21 -3.14 -16.11
CA LEU A 181 0.10 -3.13 -15.15
C LEU A 181 0.60 -3.04 -13.70
N TRP A 182 1.66 -3.76 -13.36
CA TRP A 182 2.24 -3.73 -12.01
C TRP A 182 2.95 -2.41 -11.71
N TRP A 183 3.59 -1.79 -12.69
CA TRP A 183 4.12 -0.43 -12.55
C TRP A 183 3.00 0.60 -12.34
N ALA A 184 1.87 0.45 -13.03
CA ALA A 184 0.71 1.30 -12.81
C ALA A 184 0.16 1.21 -11.37
N ILE A 185 0.19 -0.01 -10.78
CA ILE A 185 -0.19 -0.23 -9.38
C ILE A 185 0.86 0.36 -8.42
N ALA A 186 2.13 0.32 -8.78
CA ALA A 186 3.21 0.86 -7.94
C ALA A 186 3.29 2.40 -7.94
N LEU A 187 2.74 3.05 -8.97
CA LEU A 187 2.70 4.52 -9.10
C LEU A 187 1.56 5.20 -8.32
N ASP A 188 0.58 4.43 -7.85
CA ASP A 188 -0.52 4.91 -7.02
C ASP A 188 -0.09 5.07 -5.54
#